data_4eab597918780ded612e816d046b49f6
#
_entry.id   4eab597918780ded612e816d046b49f6
#
_cell.length_a   1.000
_cell.length_b   1.000
_cell.length_c   1.000
_cell.angle_alpha   90.00
_cell.angle_beta   90.00
_cell.angle_gamma   90.00
#
_symmetry.space_group_name_H-M   'P 1'
#
loop_
_entity.id
_entity.type
_entity.pdbx_description
1 polymer ?
#
loop_
_entity_poly.entity_id
_entity_poly.type
_entity_poly.pdbx_seq_one_letter_code
_entity_poly.pdbx_strand_id
1 'polypeptide(L)'
;MFARIELNYVISDEIMTFRQQAIDLLEMYASGEEQRNYQRDVPHVPVPVELVCMWFDDFWHVGKEPPVAAFAEQWNASIERFCQCFTAAELEALKDFLQFFSTRADGLPESDLEQLLGSPAWQEVMWKARETLEAFKK
;
A
#
# COMPACT_ATOMS: atom_id res chain seq x y z
N MET A 1 14.28 1.48 24.77
CA MET A 1 13.77 1.15 24.79
C MET A 1 13.78 -0.03 24.50
N PHE A 2 13.69 -0.66 24.29
CA PHE A 2 13.41 -1.64 24.13
C PHE A 2 14.25 -2.34 23.61
N ALA A 3 14.66 -2.12 23.68
CA ALA A 3 15.50 -2.37 23.41
C ALA A 3 15.83 -3.57 22.86
N ARG A 4 16.62 -4.16 23.01
CA ARG A 4 16.94 -5.10 22.30
C ARG A 4 16.58 -6.35 22.78
N ILE A 5 15.98 -6.31 23.68
CA ILE A 5 15.63 -7.35 24.37
C ILE A 5 15.10 -8.20 23.44
N GLU A 6 14.52 -7.70 22.78
CA GLU A 6 13.79 -8.41 22.15
C GLU A 6 13.99 -8.10 20.77
N LEU A 7 15.11 -8.31 20.19
CA LEU A 7 15.35 -8.07 18.82
C LEU A 7 14.40 -8.93 17.99
N ASN A 8 14.19 -10.18 18.41
CA ASN A 8 13.27 -11.03 17.68
C ASN A 8 11.84 -10.54 17.79
N TYR A 9 11.49 -9.99 18.95
CA TYR A 9 10.16 -9.45 19.13
C TYR A 9 9.95 -8.24 18.25
N VAL A 10 10.97 -7.38 18.13
CA VAL A 10 10.88 -6.18 17.30
C VAL A 10 10.74 -6.59 15.83
N ILE A 11 11.46 -7.62 15.38
CA ILE A 11 11.34 -8.09 14.00
C ILE A 11 9.95 -8.66 13.77
N SER A 12 9.41 -9.40 14.75
CA SER A 12 8.06 -9.94 14.62
C SER A 12 7.03 -8.83 14.52
N ASP A 13 7.21 -7.73 15.28
CA ASP A 13 6.31 -6.60 15.23
C ASP A 13 6.41 -5.91 13.88
N GLU A 14 7.60 -5.79 13.28
CA GLU A 14 7.75 -5.21 11.96
C GLU A 14 7.01 -6.04 10.93
N ILE A 15 7.15 -7.36 10.97
CA ILE A 15 6.48 -8.25 10.02
C ILE A 15 4.98 -8.08 10.12
N MET A 16 4.43 -8.07 11.34
CA MET A 16 3.01 -7.90 11.51
C MET A 16 2.56 -6.52 11.05
N THR A 17 3.37 -5.50 11.33
CA THR A 17 3.02 -4.14 10.99
C THR A 17 2.94 -3.95 9.47
N PHE A 18 3.97 -4.36 8.74
CA PHE A 18 3.97 -4.17 7.28
C PHE A 18 2.88 -5.00 6.62
N ARG A 19 2.73 -6.25 7.03
CA ARG A 19 1.73 -7.11 6.45
C ARG A 19 0.33 -6.61 6.76
N GLN A 20 0.09 -6.21 8.01
CA GLN A 20 -1.22 -5.70 8.41
C GLN A 20 -1.53 -4.37 7.73
N GLN A 21 -0.53 -3.50 7.56
CA GLN A 21 -0.70 -2.24 6.85
C GLN A 21 -1.09 -2.50 5.39
N ALA A 22 -0.47 -3.49 4.75
CA ALA A 22 -0.81 -3.83 3.37
C ALA A 22 -2.26 -4.30 3.28
N ILE A 23 -2.67 -5.19 4.19
CA ILE A 23 -4.04 -5.71 4.21
C ILE A 23 -5.03 -4.57 4.45
N ASP A 24 -4.76 -3.73 5.46
CA ASP A 24 -5.66 -2.64 5.82
C ASP A 24 -5.80 -1.65 4.65
N LEU A 25 -4.70 -1.35 3.98
CA LEU A 25 -4.72 -0.41 2.87
C LEU A 25 -5.46 -1.00 1.67
N LEU A 26 -5.24 -2.28 1.38
CA LEU A 26 -5.97 -2.95 0.30
C LEU A 26 -7.47 -3.01 0.61
N GLU A 27 -7.85 -3.21 1.87
CA GLU A 27 -9.25 -3.21 2.27
C GLU A 27 -9.86 -1.82 2.07
N MET A 28 -9.12 -0.77 2.37
CA MET A 28 -9.56 0.60 2.13
C MET A 28 -9.78 0.83 0.63
N TYR A 29 -8.82 0.41 -0.22
CA TYR A 29 -8.96 0.58 -1.65
C TYR A 29 -10.12 -0.27 -2.20
N ALA A 30 -10.43 -1.39 -1.58
CA ALA A 30 -11.47 -2.28 -2.06
C ALA A 30 -12.89 -1.81 -1.72
N SER A 31 -13.03 -0.85 -0.81
CA SER A 31 -14.34 -0.48 -0.28
C SER A 31 -14.63 1.00 -0.39
N GLY A 32 -15.61 1.35 -1.22
CA GLY A 32 -16.07 2.74 -1.33
C GLY A 32 -16.64 3.23 -0.01
N GLU A 33 -17.28 2.34 0.77
CA GLU A 33 -17.81 2.72 2.06
C GLU A 33 -16.71 3.12 3.02
N GLU A 34 -15.60 2.37 3.07
CA GLU A 34 -14.49 2.74 3.93
C GLU A 34 -13.84 4.03 3.50
N GLN A 35 -13.77 4.28 2.20
CA GLN A 35 -13.21 5.53 1.68
C GLN A 35 -14.11 6.71 2.09
N ARG A 36 -15.43 6.54 2.05
CA ARG A 36 -16.36 7.58 2.47
C ARG A 36 -16.28 7.82 3.98
N ASN A 37 -16.12 6.74 4.75
CA ASN A 37 -15.98 6.87 6.21
C ASN A 37 -14.70 7.63 6.55
N TYR A 38 -13.61 7.33 5.83
CA TYR A 38 -12.35 8.03 6.04
C TYR A 38 -12.52 9.53 5.73
N GLN A 39 -13.14 9.88 4.59
CA GLN A 39 -13.35 11.28 4.24
C GLN A 39 -14.23 11.98 5.29
N ARG A 40 -15.22 11.29 5.84
CA ARG A 40 -16.07 11.87 6.86
C ARG A 40 -15.29 12.17 8.13
N ASP A 41 -14.34 11.29 8.48
CA ASP A 41 -13.54 11.45 9.69
C ASP A 41 -12.47 12.53 9.55
N VAL A 42 -12.03 12.81 8.33
CA VAL A 42 -11.02 13.84 8.06
C VAL A 42 -11.49 14.79 6.97
N PRO A 43 -12.52 15.58 7.24
CA PRO A 43 -13.16 16.37 6.18
C PRO A 43 -12.27 17.41 5.52
N HIS A 44 -11.15 17.79 6.14
CA HIS A 44 -10.26 18.79 5.58
C HIS A 44 -9.19 18.17 4.69
N VAL A 45 -9.10 16.85 4.63
CA VAL A 45 -8.07 16.19 3.88
C VAL A 45 -8.61 15.80 2.51
N PRO A 46 -7.87 16.03 1.43
CA PRO A 46 -8.31 15.58 0.10
C PRO A 46 -8.03 14.09 0.00
N VAL A 47 -8.99 13.27 0.42
CA VAL A 47 -8.84 11.82 0.48
C VAL A 47 -8.44 11.20 -0.86
N PRO A 48 -8.92 11.67 -2.03
CA PRO A 48 -8.43 11.10 -3.28
C PRO A 48 -6.91 11.17 -3.44
N VAL A 49 -6.30 12.30 -3.05
CA VAL A 49 -4.85 12.44 -3.12
C VAL A 49 -4.19 11.50 -2.11
N GLU A 50 -4.75 11.41 -0.90
CA GLU A 50 -4.21 10.54 0.14
C GLU A 50 -4.25 9.08 -0.28
N LEU A 51 -5.33 8.64 -0.90
CA LEU A 51 -5.47 7.26 -1.32
C LEU A 51 -4.40 6.88 -2.36
N VAL A 52 -4.08 7.80 -3.26
CA VAL A 52 -3.03 7.56 -4.25
C VAL A 52 -1.66 7.56 -3.56
N CYS A 53 -1.39 8.58 -2.73
CA CYS A 53 -0.09 8.72 -2.09
C CYS A 53 0.23 7.62 -1.10
N MET A 54 -0.76 7.14 -0.35
CA MET A 54 -0.54 6.10 0.65
C MET A 54 0.16 4.88 0.10
N TRP A 55 -0.29 4.37 -1.06
CA TRP A 55 0.32 3.19 -1.62
C TRP A 55 1.75 3.45 -2.05
N PHE A 56 1.96 4.55 -2.79
CA PHE A 56 3.27 4.84 -3.35
C PHE A 56 4.27 5.28 -2.28
N ASP A 57 3.80 5.86 -1.17
CA ASP A 57 4.69 6.28 -0.10
C ASP A 57 5.01 5.13 0.85
N ASP A 58 4.02 4.30 1.18
CA ASP A 58 4.20 3.26 2.18
C ASP A 58 4.75 1.96 1.62
N PHE A 59 4.46 1.68 0.34
CA PHE A 59 4.87 0.42 -0.28
C PHE A 59 5.76 0.65 -1.50
N TRP A 60 6.47 1.78 -1.51
CA TRP A 60 7.33 2.17 -2.62
C TRP A 60 8.52 1.25 -2.83
N HIS A 61 8.88 0.43 -1.86
CA HIS A 61 10.00 -0.47 -2.00
C HIS A 61 9.77 -1.54 -3.06
N VAL A 62 8.53 -1.95 -3.23
CA VAL A 62 8.23 -3.05 -4.12
C VAL A 62 8.53 -2.65 -5.56
N GLY A 63 9.49 -3.35 -6.18
CA GLY A 63 9.82 -3.13 -7.59
C GLY A 63 10.56 -1.86 -7.91
N LYS A 64 11.07 -1.13 -6.92
CA LYS A 64 11.78 0.12 -7.18
C LYS A 64 13.28 0.00 -7.00
N GLU A 65 14.01 0.87 -7.71
CA GLU A 65 15.45 0.94 -7.62
C GLU A 65 15.85 2.02 -6.61
N PRO A 66 17.03 1.94 -6.03
CA PRO A 66 17.46 2.97 -5.08
C PRO A 66 17.60 4.32 -5.78
N PRO A 67 17.16 5.40 -5.15
CA PRO A 67 17.22 6.72 -5.77
C PRO A 67 18.64 7.23 -5.97
N VAL A 68 19.58 6.81 -5.12
CA VAL A 68 20.96 7.25 -5.20
C VAL A 68 21.86 6.05 -4.95
N ALA A 69 22.86 5.84 -5.79
CA ALA A 69 23.74 4.71 -5.66
C ALA A 69 24.45 4.65 -4.30
N ALA A 70 24.73 5.80 -3.70
CA ALA A 70 25.40 5.85 -2.41
C ALA A 70 24.59 5.19 -1.29
N PHE A 71 23.28 5.09 -1.46
CA PHE A 71 22.41 4.50 -0.44
C PHE A 71 21.90 3.12 -0.84
N ALA A 72 22.47 2.53 -1.90
CA ALA A 72 21.97 1.27 -2.45
C ALA A 72 21.99 0.13 -1.42
N GLU A 73 23.01 0.08 -0.57
CA GLU A 73 23.13 -0.98 0.40
C GLU A 73 22.01 -0.90 1.44
N GLN A 74 21.76 0.30 1.96
CA GLN A 74 20.71 0.51 2.96
C GLN A 74 19.34 0.30 2.33
N TRP A 75 19.19 0.73 1.07
CA TRP A 75 17.95 0.57 0.33
C TRP A 75 17.65 -0.91 0.12
N ASN A 76 18.65 -1.68 -0.31
CA ASN A 76 18.46 -3.09 -0.57
C ASN A 76 18.15 -3.87 0.72
N ALA A 77 18.78 -3.49 1.84
CA ALA A 77 18.48 -4.10 3.13
C ALA A 77 17.05 -3.81 3.56
N SER A 78 16.57 -2.60 3.30
CA SER A 78 15.19 -2.20 3.62
C SER A 78 14.19 -2.97 2.76
N ILE A 79 14.49 -3.13 1.46
CA ILE A 79 13.64 -3.89 0.56
C ILE A 79 13.58 -5.35 1.01
N GLU A 80 14.72 -5.92 1.36
CA GLU A 80 14.79 -7.30 1.78
C GLU A 80 13.95 -7.52 3.04
N ARG A 81 14.08 -6.62 4.01
CA ARG A 81 13.31 -6.71 5.24
C ARG A 81 11.81 -6.60 4.97
N PHE A 82 11.43 -5.68 4.09
CA PHE A 82 10.04 -5.52 3.70
C PHE A 82 9.53 -6.80 3.02
N CYS A 83 10.30 -7.34 2.09
CA CYS A 83 9.89 -8.53 1.35
C CYS A 83 9.74 -9.75 2.25
N GLN A 84 10.52 -9.84 3.32
CA GLN A 84 10.42 -10.95 4.25
C GLN A 84 9.11 -10.98 5.03
N CYS A 85 8.34 -9.89 4.99
CA CYS A 85 7.07 -9.84 5.70
C CYS A 85 5.95 -10.55 4.95
N PHE A 86 6.19 -10.99 3.72
CA PHE A 86 5.15 -11.54 2.85
C PHE A 86 5.57 -12.87 2.26
N THR A 87 4.60 -13.70 1.90
CA THR A 87 4.88 -14.91 1.15
C THR A 87 5.21 -14.52 -0.29
N ALA A 88 5.76 -15.45 -1.06
CA ALA A 88 6.07 -15.18 -2.48
C ALA A 88 4.79 -14.83 -3.26
N ALA A 89 3.70 -15.52 -2.98
CA ALA A 89 2.44 -15.24 -3.67
C ALA A 89 1.90 -13.87 -3.31
N GLU A 90 2.02 -13.47 -2.04
CA GLU A 90 1.59 -12.14 -1.59
C GLU A 90 2.43 -11.05 -2.24
N LEU A 91 3.75 -11.25 -2.33
CA LEU A 91 4.62 -10.26 -2.96
C LEU A 91 4.30 -10.11 -4.44
N GLU A 92 4.04 -11.20 -5.12
CA GLU A 92 3.69 -11.15 -6.52
C GLU A 92 2.39 -10.38 -6.72
N ALA A 93 1.41 -10.62 -5.85
CA ALA A 93 0.14 -9.91 -5.90
C ALA A 93 0.32 -8.41 -5.63
N LEU A 94 1.19 -8.05 -4.68
CA LEU A 94 1.47 -6.64 -4.38
C LEU A 94 2.17 -5.96 -5.56
N LYS A 95 3.09 -6.65 -6.23
CA LYS A 95 3.76 -6.10 -7.41
C LYS A 95 2.78 -5.90 -8.55
N ASP A 96 1.88 -6.84 -8.75
CA ASP A 96 0.86 -6.73 -9.78
C ASP A 96 -0.07 -5.56 -9.47
N PHE A 97 -0.44 -5.37 -8.20
CA PHE A 97 -1.30 -4.27 -7.81
C PHE A 97 -0.57 -2.93 -8.03
N LEU A 98 0.71 -2.85 -7.68
CA LEU A 98 1.50 -1.64 -7.87
C LEU A 98 1.52 -1.26 -9.34
N GLN A 99 1.80 -2.22 -10.20
CA GLN A 99 1.87 -1.97 -11.64
C GLN A 99 0.51 -1.55 -12.20
N PHE A 100 -0.55 -2.24 -11.79
CA PHE A 100 -1.91 -1.95 -12.23
C PHE A 100 -2.31 -0.53 -11.80
N PHE A 101 -2.06 -0.19 -10.53
CA PHE A 101 -2.39 1.11 -9.98
C PHE A 101 -1.56 2.20 -10.67
N SER A 102 -0.26 1.96 -10.88
CA SER A 102 0.62 2.94 -11.52
C SER A 102 0.13 3.35 -12.90
N THR A 103 -0.40 2.40 -13.67
CA THR A 103 -0.87 2.72 -15.01
C THR A 103 -2.15 3.53 -15.01
N ARG A 104 -2.86 3.59 -13.87
CA ARG A 104 -4.14 4.27 -13.75
C ARG A 104 -4.11 5.50 -12.84
N ALA A 105 -2.99 5.76 -12.20
CA ALA A 105 -2.90 6.84 -11.22
C ALA A 105 -3.00 8.23 -11.84
N ASP A 106 -2.46 8.39 -13.05
CA ASP A 106 -2.48 9.69 -13.69
C ASP A 106 -3.89 10.01 -14.14
N GLY A 107 -4.31 11.22 -13.89
CA GLY A 107 -5.63 11.66 -14.35
C GLY A 107 -6.78 11.31 -13.43
N LEU A 108 -6.52 10.69 -12.29
CA LEU A 108 -7.58 10.43 -11.35
C LEU A 108 -8.05 11.74 -10.71
N PRO A 109 -9.37 11.89 -10.44
CA PRO A 109 -9.86 13.06 -9.75
C PRO A 109 -9.21 13.24 -8.39
N GLU A 110 -8.76 14.43 -8.06
CA GLU A 110 -8.02 14.68 -6.84
C GLU A 110 -8.76 15.44 -5.76
N SER A 111 -9.80 16.16 -6.11
CA SER A 111 -10.44 17.07 -5.16
C SER A 111 -11.70 16.53 -4.50
N ASP A 112 -12.39 15.62 -5.13
CA ASP A 112 -13.69 15.17 -4.64
C ASP A 112 -13.78 13.65 -4.66
N LEU A 113 -14.01 13.06 -3.51
CA LEU A 113 -14.08 11.61 -3.39
C LEU A 113 -15.19 11.01 -4.24
N GLU A 114 -16.34 11.65 -4.33
CA GLU A 114 -17.45 11.11 -5.14
C GLU A 114 -17.08 11.10 -6.64
N GLN A 115 -16.29 12.07 -7.09
CA GLN A 115 -15.80 12.06 -8.46
C GLN A 115 -14.81 10.91 -8.65
N LEU A 116 -13.96 10.66 -7.68
CA LEU A 116 -13.01 9.55 -7.74
C LEU A 116 -13.79 8.24 -7.79
N LEU A 117 -14.78 8.05 -6.93
CA LEU A 117 -15.57 6.83 -6.89
C LEU A 117 -16.35 6.61 -8.17
N GLY A 118 -16.68 7.69 -8.88
CA GLY A 118 -17.34 7.59 -10.19
C GLY A 118 -16.38 7.34 -11.36
N SER A 119 -15.07 7.37 -11.12
CA SER A 119 -14.08 7.20 -12.18
C SER A 119 -13.94 5.72 -12.54
N PRO A 120 -14.07 5.35 -13.81
CA PRO A 120 -13.89 3.97 -14.22
C PRO A 120 -12.50 3.44 -13.87
N ALA A 121 -11.46 4.27 -14.02
CA ALA A 121 -10.10 3.86 -13.69
C ALA A 121 -9.98 3.53 -12.20
N TRP A 122 -10.62 4.32 -11.33
CA TRP A 122 -10.58 4.06 -9.90
C TRP A 122 -11.36 2.79 -9.55
N GLN A 123 -12.48 2.57 -10.22
CA GLN A 123 -13.27 1.34 -10.00
C GLN A 123 -12.43 0.11 -10.38
N GLU A 124 -11.59 0.22 -11.39
CA GLU A 124 -10.68 -0.86 -11.76
C GLU A 124 -9.64 -1.10 -10.68
N VAL A 125 -9.10 -0.02 -10.10
CA VAL A 125 -8.13 -0.14 -9.00
C VAL A 125 -8.80 -0.81 -7.79
N MET A 126 -10.03 -0.42 -7.48
CA MET A 126 -10.79 -1.01 -6.37
C MET A 126 -11.01 -2.51 -6.60
N TRP A 127 -11.36 -2.89 -7.83
CA TRP A 127 -11.53 -4.29 -8.17
C TRP A 127 -10.20 -5.04 -8.02
N LYS A 128 -9.12 -4.46 -8.50
CA LYS A 128 -7.80 -5.08 -8.40
C LYS A 128 -7.38 -5.25 -6.94
N ALA A 129 -7.74 -4.30 -6.09
CA ALA A 129 -7.46 -4.42 -4.66
C ALA A 129 -8.19 -5.62 -4.06
N ARG A 130 -9.45 -5.85 -4.45
CA ARG A 130 -10.21 -7.02 -3.99
C ARG A 130 -9.55 -8.31 -4.46
N GLU A 131 -9.09 -8.33 -5.71
CA GLU A 131 -8.43 -9.49 -6.26
C GLU A 131 -7.11 -9.76 -5.51
N THR A 132 -6.36 -8.70 -5.26
CA THR A 132 -5.08 -8.79 -4.56
C THR A 132 -5.26 -9.34 -3.14
N LEU A 133 -6.33 -8.94 -2.46
CA LEU A 133 -6.61 -9.41 -1.10
C LEU A 133 -6.80 -10.93 -1.05
N GLU A 134 -7.24 -11.54 -2.14
CA GLU A 134 -7.43 -12.99 -2.16
C GLU A 134 -6.11 -13.73 -1.94
N ALA A 135 -4.99 -13.16 -2.36
CA ALA A 135 -3.69 -13.78 -2.15
C ALA A 135 -3.33 -13.84 -0.66
N PHE A 136 -3.92 -12.95 0.16
CA PHE A 136 -3.62 -12.88 1.58
C PHE A 136 -4.52 -13.79 2.42
N LYS A 137 -5.50 -14.43 1.80
CA LYS A 137 -6.43 -15.30 2.51
C LYS A 137 -6.05 -16.78 2.43
N LYS A 138 -5.06 -17.12 1.63
CA LYS A 138 -4.69 -18.52 1.39
C LYS A 138 -3.56 -19.02 2.27
#